data_5c487c61286d99866ae07b1de1b0ee73
#
_entry.id   5c487c61286d99866ae07b1de1b0ee73
#
_cell.length_a   1.000
_cell.length_b   1.000
_cell.length_c   1.000
_cell.angle_alpha   90.00
_cell.angle_beta   90.00
_cell.angle_gamma   90.00
#
_symmetry.space_group_name_H-M   'P 1'
#
loop_
_entity.id
_entity.type
_entity.pdbx_description
1 polymer ?
#
loop_
_entity_poly.entity_id
_entity_poly.type
_entity_poly.pdbx_seq_one_letter_code
_entity_poly.pdbx_strand_id
1 'polypeptide(L)'
;MTHTAWKAICLASCIALPAIPAVSQAGTLTTLHTFTGLSDGATPVGNLLYQNGSLYGTAQFGGTTGTGDCPDGCGVIFQMNAKTGKETVLYSFQGGADGAFPGAGLIYANGLFYGTTELGGGQKCFDSTDGCGTVFQFDPATGVETTLYPFGNGGVDGEIALAGVTLVNGVLYGTTVEGGNGQVGNIYSYNLGSGVGLNLHSFTGYPDEEFPDAGLLSFDNTLYGTTGGQGQDFGSVYAFAPQSGVETLLHQFSGSDGANPAANLVAYKGMLYGTTAAGGGPRGGGTVFKINPLTGAESVVYSFTGGSNGAAPVAGLIVVDKMLYGTTLHGGGYSGCPGGSEGCGTIFQVDPATGQETVLYSFTGKSDEGNPQTGLVYKKGAFYGTTAVNGVNSCYNKLGCGTVFEFTP
;
A
#
# COMPACT_ATOMS: atom_id res chain seq x y z
N MET A 1 39.87 75.43 9.54
CA MET A 1 38.60 74.69 9.60
C MET A 1 38.76 73.45 8.73
N THR A 2 39.11 72.34 9.33
CA THR A 2 39.52 71.10 8.64
C THR A 2 38.39 70.06 8.72
N HIS A 3 37.85 69.67 7.57
CA HIS A 3 36.90 68.59 7.45
C HIS A 3 37.65 67.26 7.40
N THR A 4 37.41 66.43 8.40
CA THR A 4 37.91 65.05 8.45
C THR A 4 36.79 64.12 7.91
N ALA A 5 37.04 63.46 6.78
CA ALA A 5 36.12 62.45 6.18
C ALA A 5 36.37 61.08 6.82
N TRP A 6 35.32 60.47 7.36
CA TRP A 6 35.34 59.08 7.83
C TRP A 6 34.98 58.13 6.64
N LYS A 7 35.92 57.27 6.29
CA LYS A 7 35.68 56.15 5.39
C LYS A 7 35.12 54.96 6.20
N ALA A 8 33.89 54.62 5.96
CA ALA A 8 33.31 53.38 6.46
C ALA A 8 33.77 52.22 5.57
N ILE A 9 34.49 51.27 6.15
CA ILE A 9 34.86 49.99 5.52
C ILE A 9 33.73 49.02 5.76
N CYS A 10 32.90 48.69 4.72
CA CYS A 10 31.99 47.59 4.75
C CYS A 10 32.76 46.28 4.49
N LEU A 11 33.01 45.51 5.54
CA LEU A 11 33.39 44.10 5.41
C LEU A 11 32.11 43.27 5.08
N ALA A 12 31.94 42.92 3.82
CA ALA A 12 30.94 41.94 3.41
C ALA A 12 31.44 40.53 3.79
N SER A 13 30.94 39.99 4.90
CA SER A 13 31.12 38.58 5.25
C SER A 13 30.28 37.75 4.30
N CYS A 14 30.88 37.21 3.26
CA CYS A 14 30.28 36.13 2.47
C CYS A 14 30.20 34.87 3.37
N ILE A 15 29.06 34.62 3.99
CA ILE A 15 28.76 33.34 4.59
C ILE A 15 28.52 32.38 3.41
N ALA A 16 29.52 31.55 3.12
CA ALA A 16 29.34 30.42 2.21
C ALA A 16 28.35 29.47 2.86
N LEU A 17 27.13 29.40 2.32
CA LEU A 17 26.21 28.34 2.64
C LEU A 17 26.89 27.00 2.30
N PRO A 18 26.90 26.01 3.20
CA PRO A 18 27.43 24.72 2.86
C PRO A 18 26.63 24.19 1.67
N ALA A 19 27.33 23.78 0.61
CA ALA A 19 26.73 23.06 -0.50
C ALA A 19 26.10 21.80 0.09
N ILE A 20 24.79 21.69 -0.02
CA ILE A 20 24.07 20.44 0.28
C ILE A 20 24.69 19.42 -0.67
N PRO A 21 25.31 18.33 -0.16
CA PRO A 21 25.85 17.31 -1.05
C PRO A 21 24.69 16.78 -1.90
N ALA A 22 24.90 16.73 -3.20
CA ALA A 22 23.98 16.04 -4.09
C ALA A 22 23.84 14.62 -3.54
N VAL A 23 22.61 14.19 -3.24
CA VAL A 23 22.32 12.83 -2.77
C VAL A 23 22.83 11.91 -3.88
N SER A 24 23.94 11.25 -3.64
CA SER A 24 24.41 10.15 -4.50
C SER A 24 23.32 9.10 -4.42
N GLN A 25 22.66 8.82 -5.52
CA GLN A 25 21.71 7.73 -5.63
C GLN A 25 22.46 6.44 -5.28
N ALA A 26 22.17 5.86 -4.10
CA ALA A 26 23.01 4.83 -3.49
C ALA A 26 22.77 3.44 -4.07
N GLY A 27 21.87 3.29 -5.06
CA GLY A 27 21.52 1.98 -5.62
C GLY A 27 21.15 2.03 -7.10
N THR A 28 20.94 0.83 -7.66
CA THR A 28 20.52 0.63 -9.05
C THR A 28 19.09 0.12 -9.10
N LEU A 29 18.23 0.82 -9.85
CA LEU A 29 16.88 0.35 -10.14
C LEU A 29 16.83 -0.21 -11.56
N THR A 30 16.24 -1.38 -11.71
CA THR A 30 16.00 -2.07 -12.98
C THR A 30 14.50 -2.31 -13.13
N THR A 31 13.90 -1.79 -14.18
CA THR A 31 12.52 -2.15 -14.56
C THR A 31 12.54 -3.57 -15.13
N LEU A 32 11.86 -4.48 -14.45
CA LEU A 32 11.75 -5.89 -14.86
C LEU A 32 10.68 -6.08 -15.92
N HIS A 33 9.54 -5.39 -15.77
CA HIS A 33 8.40 -5.45 -16.68
C HIS A 33 7.63 -4.13 -16.67
N THR A 34 7.15 -3.75 -17.86
CA THR A 34 6.22 -2.64 -18.05
C THR A 34 4.92 -3.20 -18.59
N PHE A 35 3.84 -3.05 -17.84
CA PHE A 35 2.51 -3.50 -18.26
C PHE A 35 2.03 -2.74 -19.48
N THR A 36 1.24 -3.42 -20.32
CA THR A 36 0.71 -2.82 -21.56
C THR A 36 -0.75 -2.40 -21.45
N GLY A 37 -1.43 -2.79 -20.39
CA GLY A 37 -2.86 -2.54 -20.19
C GLY A 37 -3.77 -3.42 -21.03
N LEU A 38 -3.21 -4.41 -21.67
CA LEU A 38 -3.92 -5.40 -22.48
C LEU A 38 -4.03 -6.73 -21.71
N SER A 39 -3.65 -7.83 -22.38
CA SER A 39 -3.75 -9.17 -21.78
C SER A 39 -2.81 -9.42 -20.59
N ASP A 40 -1.77 -8.62 -20.41
CA ASP A 40 -0.78 -8.74 -19.32
C ASP A 40 -1.18 -7.98 -18.04
N GLY A 41 -2.24 -7.20 -18.07
CA GLY A 41 -2.74 -6.42 -16.95
C GLY A 41 -2.32 -4.95 -16.95
N ALA A 42 -2.84 -4.22 -15.97
CA ALA A 42 -2.49 -2.82 -15.69
C ALA A 42 -2.71 -2.48 -14.21
N THR A 43 -2.01 -1.47 -13.74
CA THR A 43 -2.13 -0.95 -12.38
C THR A 43 -1.86 -2.04 -11.33
N PRO A 44 -0.61 -2.52 -11.20
CA PRO A 44 -0.24 -3.48 -10.19
C PRO A 44 -0.16 -2.80 -8.81
N VAL A 45 -1.26 -2.81 -8.07
CA VAL A 45 -1.41 -2.12 -6.76
C VAL A 45 -1.28 -3.05 -5.55
N GLY A 46 -1.26 -4.37 -5.75
CA GLY A 46 -1.02 -5.34 -4.68
C GLY A 46 0.47 -5.54 -4.38
N ASN A 47 0.80 -5.79 -3.11
CA ASN A 47 2.16 -6.15 -2.72
C ASN A 47 2.60 -7.44 -3.45
N LEU A 48 3.82 -7.44 -3.97
CA LEU A 48 4.39 -8.62 -4.59
C LEU A 48 4.67 -9.72 -3.54
N LEU A 49 4.56 -10.96 -3.95
CA LEU A 49 4.96 -12.13 -3.19
C LEU A 49 6.13 -12.82 -3.90
N TYR A 50 7.26 -13.02 -3.21
CA TYR A 50 8.39 -13.76 -3.77
C TYR A 50 8.32 -15.22 -3.34
N GLN A 51 8.24 -16.13 -4.33
CA GLN A 51 8.24 -17.59 -4.10
C GLN A 51 9.08 -18.32 -5.15
N ASN A 52 10.06 -19.10 -4.70
CA ASN A 52 10.87 -19.99 -5.55
C ASN A 52 11.49 -19.35 -6.81
N GLY A 53 11.97 -18.09 -6.69
CA GLY A 53 12.61 -17.38 -7.81
C GLY A 53 11.64 -16.62 -8.72
N SER A 54 10.36 -16.63 -8.40
CA SER A 54 9.33 -15.86 -9.08
C SER A 54 8.69 -14.85 -8.12
N LEU A 55 8.25 -13.76 -8.70
CA LEU A 55 7.35 -12.78 -8.09
C LEU A 55 5.93 -13.12 -8.53
N TYR A 56 4.99 -13.00 -7.64
CA TYR A 56 3.55 -13.14 -7.90
C TYR A 56 2.86 -11.88 -7.45
N GLY A 57 1.87 -11.45 -8.20
CA GLY A 57 1.10 -10.25 -7.89
C GLY A 57 -0.23 -10.24 -8.61
N THR A 58 -0.97 -9.19 -8.37
CA THR A 58 -2.23 -8.85 -9.02
C THR A 58 -2.07 -7.55 -9.78
N ALA A 59 -2.76 -7.41 -10.89
CA ALA A 59 -2.96 -6.13 -11.56
C ALA A 59 -4.45 -5.87 -11.64
N GLN A 60 -4.86 -4.68 -11.21
CA GLN A 60 -6.27 -4.33 -11.01
C GLN A 60 -7.08 -4.34 -12.29
N PHE A 61 -6.48 -3.95 -13.40
CA PHE A 61 -7.13 -3.88 -14.72
C PHE A 61 -6.41 -4.74 -15.75
N GLY A 62 -6.96 -4.79 -16.97
CA GLY A 62 -6.41 -5.59 -18.07
C GLY A 62 -6.82 -7.07 -17.96
N GLY A 63 -6.10 -7.92 -18.67
CA GLY A 63 -6.47 -9.32 -18.85
C GLY A 63 -7.32 -9.50 -20.10
N THR A 64 -8.13 -10.55 -20.14
CA THR A 64 -9.12 -10.73 -21.19
C THR A 64 -10.24 -9.69 -21.01
N THR A 65 -10.61 -9.00 -22.10
CA THR A 65 -11.76 -8.09 -22.04
C THR A 65 -13.01 -8.83 -21.63
N GLY A 66 -13.53 -8.53 -20.45
CA GLY A 66 -14.73 -9.14 -19.89
C GLY A 66 -15.98 -8.73 -20.68
N THR A 67 -17.02 -9.53 -20.53
CA THR A 67 -18.36 -9.17 -21.03
C THR A 67 -19.06 -8.42 -19.90
N GLY A 68 -19.38 -7.15 -20.07
CA GLY A 68 -20.20 -6.38 -19.12
C GLY A 68 -19.42 -5.27 -18.40
N ASP A 69 -19.17 -5.44 -17.12
CA ASP A 69 -18.80 -4.37 -16.21
C ASP A 69 -17.31 -3.98 -16.22
N CYS A 70 -16.45 -4.72 -16.96
CA CYS A 70 -15.02 -4.47 -17.07
C CYS A 70 -14.60 -4.21 -18.54
N PRO A 71 -14.90 -3.05 -19.13
CA PRO A 71 -14.56 -2.78 -20.53
C PRO A 71 -13.05 -2.80 -20.80
N ASP A 72 -12.25 -2.54 -19.79
CA ASP A 72 -10.77 -2.52 -19.84
C ASP A 72 -10.12 -3.74 -19.18
N GLY A 73 -10.90 -4.81 -18.97
CA GLY A 73 -10.50 -6.04 -18.28
C GLY A 73 -10.69 -5.97 -16.76
N CYS A 74 -11.01 -7.12 -16.17
CA CYS A 74 -11.34 -7.23 -14.74
C CYS A 74 -10.12 -7.51 -13.85
N GLY A 75 -8.91 -7.45 -14.42
CA GLY A 75 -7.68 -7.68 -13.70
C GLY A 75 -7.12 -9.09 -13.85
N VAL A 76 -5.90 -9.27 -13.38
CA VAL A 76 -5.15 -10.53 -13.53
C VAL A 76 -4.40 -10.94 -12.26
N ILE A 77 -4.13 -12.25 -12.14
CA ILE A 77 -3.04 -12.79 -11.33
C ILE A 77 -1.88 -13.07 -12.26
N PHE A 78 -0.69 -12.56 -11.95
CA PHE A 78 0.50 -12.76 -12.76
C PHE A 78 1.64 -13.43 -11.97
N GLN A 79 2.50 -14.12 -12.70
CA GLN A 79 3.80 -14.61 -12.26
C GLN A 79 4.89 -13.94 -13.08
N MET A 80 5.96 -13.55 -12.44
CA MET A 80 7.15 -13.01 -13.10
C MET A 80 8.40 -13.72 -12.62
N ASN A 81 9.25 -14.13 -13.54
CA ASN A 81 10.58 -14.61 -13.19
C ASN A 81 11.44 -13.43 -12.71
N ALA A 82 11.83 -13.44 -11.43
CA ALA A 82 12.56 -12.34 -10.81
C ALA A 82 13.91 -12.03 -11.44
N LYS A 83 14.52 -12.98 -12.18
CA LYS A 83 15.82 -12.79 -12.83
C LYS A 83 15.71 -12.28 -14.27
N THR A 84 14.69 -12.71 -15.01
CA THR A 84 14.58 -12.42 -16.45
C THR A 84 13.51 -11.38 -16.78
N GLY A 85 12.67 -11.01 -15.80
CA GLY A 85 11.53 -10.14 -16.02
C GLY A 85 10.42 -10.76 -16.89
N LYS A 86 10.55 -12.06 -17.24
CA LYS A 86 9.50 -12.70 -18.04
C LYS A 86 8.24 -12.84 -17.21
N GLU A 87 7.20 -12.14 -17.63
CA GLU A 87 5.86 -12.19 -17.07
C GLU A 87 5.05 -13.31 -17.73
N THR A 88 4.07 -13.85 -17.01
CA THR A 88 3.06 -14.80 -17.44
C THR A 88 1.77 -14.54 -16.66
N VAL A 89 0.67 -14.29 -17.34
CA VAL A 89 -0.65 -14.24 -16.72
C VAL A 89 -1.06 -15.66 -16.34
N LEU A 90 -1.38 -15.85 -15.07
CA LEU A 90 -1.84 -17.12 -14.52
C LEU A 90 -3.37 -17.24 -14.56
N TYR A 91 -4.05 -16.11 -14.34
CA TYR A 91 -5.52 -16.03 -14.34
C TYR A 91 -5.95 -14.63 -14.77
N SER A 92 -7.04 -14.55 -15.52
CA SER A 92 -7.74 -13.29 -15.86
C SER A 92 -9.14 -13.34 -15.32
N PHE A 93 -9.46 -12.43 -14.41
CA PHE A 93 -10.80 -12.30 -13.87
C PHE A 93 -11.81 -11.93 -14.96
N GLN A 94 -13.04 -12.42 -14.85
CA GLN A 94 -14.08 -12.22 -15.86
C GLN A 94 -15.14 -11.22 -15.40
N GLY A 95 -15.09 -10.78 -14.16
CA GLY A 95 -16.20 -10.12 -13.49
C GLY A 95 -17.30 -11.10 -13.11
N GLY A 96 -18.38 -10.67 -12.57
CA GLY A 96 -19.44 -11.59 -12.15
C GLY A 96 -19.03 -12.45 -10.95
N ALA A 97 -19.16 -13.79 -11.05
CA ALA A 97 -19.03 -14.68 -9.89
C ALA A 97 -17.59 -14.83 -9.38
N ASP A 98 -16.58 -14.71 -10.22
CA ASP A 98 -15.15 -14.87 -9.87
C ASP A 98 -14.51 -13.58 -9.34
N GLY A 99 -15.25 -12.48 -9.34
CA GLY A 99 -14.75 -11.19 -8.88
C GLY A 99 -14.13 -10.34 -9.99
N ALA A 100 -13.82 -9.08 -9.62
CA ALA A 100 -13.19 -8.10 -10.48
C ALA A 100 -12.31 -7.15 -9.66
N PHE A 101 -11.28 -6.60 -10.32
CA PHE A 101 -10.39 -5.60 -9.76
C PHE A 101 -9.65 -6.09 -8.50
N PRO A 102 -8.73 -7.08 -8.64
CA PRO A 102 -7.90 -7.55 -7.53
C PRO A 102 -6.91 -6.47 -7.13
N GLY A 103 -7.25 -5.65 -6.13
CA GLY A 103 -6.46 -4.50 -5.68
C GLY A 103 -5.42 -4.82 -4.62
N ALA A 104 -5.39 -6.04 -4.08
CA ALA A 104 -4.53 -6.44 -2.97
C ALA A 104 -3.46 -7.46 -3.36
N GLY A 105 -2.41 -7.54 -2.53
CA GLY A 105 -1.38 -8.57 -2.65
C GLY A 105 -1.89 -9.97 -2.27
N LEU A 106 -1.22 -10.98 -2.83
CA LEU A 106 -1.51 -12.38 -2.55
C LEU A 106 -0.76 -12.88 -1.30
N ILE A 107 -1.38 -13.81 -0.56
CA ILE A 107 -0.66 -14.66 0.38
C ILE A 107 -0.56 -16.09 -0.18
N TYR A 108 0.49 -16.83 0.22
CA TYR A 108 0.71 -18.21 -0.20
C TYR A 108 0.70 -19.14 1.02
N ALA A 109 -0.18 -20.11 1.00
CA ALA A 109 -0.25 -21.12 2.03
C ALA A 109 -0.74 -22.45 1.46
N ASN A 110 -0.16 -23.57 1.91
CA ASN A 110 -0.56 -24.93 1.55
C ASN A 110 -0.60 -25.21 0.03
N GLY A 111 0.24 -24.55 -0.75
CA GLY A 111 0.29 -24.72 -2.21
C GLY A 111 -0.65 -23.80 -2.99
N LEU A 112 -1.46 -23.00 -2.33
CA LEU A 112 -2.48 -22.12 -2.91
C LEU A 112 -2.15 -20.64 -2.64
N PHE A 113 -2.60 -19.78 -3.54
CA PHE A 113 -2.67 -18.34 -3.30
C PHE A 113 -4.06 -17.95 -2.81
N TYR A 114 -4.11 -16.93 -1.95
CA TYR A 114 -5.36 -16.32 -1.47
C TYR A 114 -5.28 -14.82 -1.67
N GLY A 115 -6.38 -14.23 -2.06
CA GLY A 115 -6.51 -12.79 -2.31
C GLY A 115 -7.95 -12.32 -2.23
N THR A 116 -8.15 -11.07 -2.59
CA THR A 116 -9.45 -10.38 -2.60
C THR A 116 -9.67 -9.67 -3.93
N THR A 117 -10.92 -9.47 -4.28
CA THR A 117 -11.34 -8.57 -5.36
C THR A 117 -12.23 -7.48 -4.80
N GLU A 118 -12.17 -6.29 -5.38
CA GLU A 118 -12.96 -5.13 -4.97
C GLU A 118 -14.44 -5.28 -5.34
N LEU A 119 -14.69 -5.78 -6.55
CA LEU A 119 -16.03 -5.93 -7.10
C LEU A 119 -16.28 -7.38 -7.57
N GLY A 120 -17.45 -7.65 -8.12
CA GLY A 120 -17.87 -8.98 -8.53
C GLY A 120 -18.44 -9.82 -7.38
N GLY A 121 -18.40 -11.15 -7.51
CA GLY A 121 -19.00 -12.06 -6.54
C GLY A 121 -20.49 -12.33 -6.78
N GLY A 122 -21.12 -11.65 -7.73
CA GLY A 122 -22.51 -11.89 -8.16
C GLY A 122 -23.59 -11.56 -7.12
N GLN A 123 -23.22 -10.93 -5.99
CA GLN A 123 -24.15 -10.51 -4.95
C GLN A 123 -24.58 -9.05 -5.18
N LYS A 124 -25.71 -8.67 -4.57
CA LYS A 124 -26.17 -7.28 -4.59
C LYS A 124 -25.55 -6.52 -3.43
N CYS A 125 -24.95 -5.38 -3.74
CA CYS A 125 -24.39 -4.44 -2.80
C CYS A 125 -25.36 -3.30 -2.51
N PHE A 126 -25.04 -2.52 -1.49
CA PHE A 126 -25.87 -1.38 -1.13
C PHE A 126 -25.85 -0.31 -2.24
N ASP A 127 -24.67 0.03 -2.76
CA ASP A 127 -24.49 1.10 -3.74
C ASP A 127 -23.96 0.62 -5.10
N SER A 128 -23.66 -0.68 -5.29
CA SER A 128 -23.11 -1.19 -6.54
C SER A 128 -23.97 -2.30 -7.14
N THR A 129 -24.17 -2.24 -8.46
CA THR A 129 -24.77 -3.34 -9.24
C THR A 129 -23.75 -4.38 -9.66
N ASP A 130 -22.45 -4.08 -9.52
CA ASP A 130 -21.33 -4.83 -10.10
C ASP A 130 -20.74 -5.87 -9.13
N GLY A 131 -21.43 -6.10 -8.00
CA GLY A 131 -21.00 -7.01 -6.92
C GLY A 131 -20.13 -6.33 -5.88
N CYS A 132 -19.96 -7.01 -4.74
CA CYS A 132 -19.39 -6.45 -3.52
C CYS A 132 -17.94 -6.88 -3.28
N GLY A 133 -17.38 -7.65 -4.19
CA GLY A 133 -16.06 -8.25 -4.05
C GLY A 133 -16.07 -9.67 -3.52
N THR A 134 -14.90 -10.29 -3.53
CA THR A 134 -14.73 -11.69 -3.12
C THR A 134 -13.46 -11.90 -2.29
N VAL A 135 -13.47 -12.98 -1.52
CA VAL A 135 -12.25 -13.68 -1.10
C VAL A 135 -12.09 -14.88 -2.02
N PHE A 136 -10.94 -15.03 -2.65
CA PHE A 136 -10.67 -16.14 -3.57
C PHE A 136 -9.46 -16.97 -3.16
N GLN A 137 -9.38 -18.21 -3.65
CA GLN A 137 -8.16 -18.98 -3.73
C GLN A 137 -7.78 -19.26 -5.18
N PHE A 138 -6.51 -19.38 -5.45
CA PHE A 138 -5.98 -19.74 -6.76
C PHE A 138 -4.95 -20.87 -6.63
N ASP A 139 -5.12 -21.93 -7.40
CA ASP A 139 -4.18 -23.04 -7.48
C ASP A 139 -3.21 -22.84 -8.66
N PRO A 140 -1.93 -22.48 -8.41
CA PRO A 140 -0.97 -22.28 -9.49
C PRO A 140 -0.59 -23.54 -10.25
N ALA A 141 -0.89 -24.74 -9.72
CA ALA A 141 -0.58 -25.99 -10.39
C ALA A 141 -1.64 -26.36 -11.44
N THR A 142 -2.88 -25.98 -11.22
CA THR A 142 -4.00 -26.28 -12.11
C THR A 142 -4.50 -25.07 -12.90
N GLY A 143 -4.15 -23.86 -12.46
CA GLY A 143 -4.66 -22.60 -13.02
C GLY A 143 -6.11 -22.31 -12.66
N VAL A 144 -6.66 -22.99 -11.64
CA VAL A 144 -8.04 -22.83 -11.22
C VAL A 144 -8.16 -21.79 -10.12
N GLU A 145 -9.00 -20.80 -10.34
CA GLU A 145 -9.50 -19.89 -9.33
C GLU A 145 -10.79 -20.48 -8.72
N THR A 146 -11.01 -20.22 -7.44
CA THR A 146 -12.23 -20.58 -6.72
C THR A 146 -12.62 -19.45 -5.78
N THR A 147 -13.78 -18.87 -5.99
CA THR A 147 -14.38 -17.92 -5.06
C THR A 147 -14.75 -18.64 -3.77
N LEU A 148 -14.09 -18.25 -2.68
CA LEU A 148 -14.33 -18.79 -1.34
C LEU A 148 -15.51 -18.12 -0.66
N TYR A 149 -15.56 -16.80 -0.74
CA TYR A 149 -16.56 -15.98 -0.08
C TYR A 149 -16.91 -14.75 -0.93
N PRO A 150 -18.09 -14.70 -1.54
CA PRO A 150 -18.60 -13.51 -2.18
C PRO A 150 -19.23 -12.61 -1.10
N PHE A 151 -18.78 -11.37 -0.99
CA PHE A 151 -19.40 -10.37 -0.12
C PHE A 151 -20.79 -10.01 -0.65
N GLY A 152 -21.66 -9.52 0.25
CA GLY A 152 -23.01 -9.14 -0.14
C GLY A 152 -24.00 -9.16 1.01
N ASN A 153 -25.08 -9.95 0.85
CA ASN A 153 -26.15 -10.05 1.85
C ASN A 153 -26.77 -8.68 2.18
N GLY A 154 -26.89 -7.80 1.15
CA GLY A 154 -27.36 -6.42 1.34
C GLY A 154 -26.36 -5.53 2.07
N GLY A 155 -25.07 -5.80 1.92
CA GLY A 155 -23.97 -5.01 2.51
C GLY A 155 -23.61 -5.39 3.96
N VAL A 156 -24.37 -6.27 4.61
CA VAL A 156 -24.09 -6.65 6.02
C VAL A 156 -22.76 -7.38 6.18
N ASP A 157 -22.35 -8.15 5.19
CA ASP A 157 -21.10 -8.92 5.21
C ASP A 157 -19.86 -8.10 4.84
N GLY A 158 -20.06 -6.84 4.49
CA GLY A 158 -19.03 -5.94 3.99
C GLY A 158 -19.06 -5.79 2.47
N GLU A 159 -18.45 -4.73 1.99
CA GLU A 159 -18.31 -4.39 0.57
C GLU A 159 -16.91 -3.80 0.32
N ILE A 160 -16.37 -4.03 -0.88
CA ILE A 160 -15.10 -3.47 -1.34
C ILE A 160 -13.90 -3.87 -0.46
N ALA A 161 -13.39 -5.08 -0.67
CA ALA A 161 -12.19 -5.56 0.01
C ALA A 161 -10.92 -5.05 -0.69
N LEU A 162 -10.46 -3.84 -0.35
CA LEU A 162 -9.25 -3.23 -0.90
C LEU A 162 -7.97 -3.90 -0.39
N ALA A 163 -8.00 -4.45 0.83
CA ALA A 163 -6.85 -5.06 1.46
C ALA A 163 -6.80 -6.58 1.27
N GLY A 164 -5.59 -7.13 1.29
CA GLY A 164 -5.37 -8.57 1.27
C GLY A 164 -5.71 -9.25 2.60
N VAL A 165 -5.82 -10.56 2.54
CA VAL A 165 -6.13 -11.38 3.72
C VAL A 165 -4.89 -11.73 4.53
N THR A 166 -5.07 -11.95 5.83
CA THR A 166 -4.07 -12.47 6.76
C THR A 166 -4.50 -13.85 7.26
N LEU A 167 -3.64 -14.86 7.10
CA LEU A 167 -3.93 -16.23 7.52
C LEU A 167 -3.40 -16.50 8.93
N VAL A 168 -4.31 -16.88 9.84
CA VAL A 168 -3.97 -17.28 11.22
C VAL A 168 -4.68 -18.59 11.54
N ASN A 169 -3.92 -19.65 11.83
CA ASN A 169 -4.45 -20.95 12.24
C ASN A 169 -5.56 -21.52 11.33
N GLY A 170 -5.42 -21.37 10.01
CA GLY A 170 -6.40 -21.88 9.03
C GLY A 170 -7.63 -21.00 8.83
N VAL A 171 -7.62 -19.79 9.39
CA VAL A 171 -8.65 -18.76 9.21
C VAL A 171 -8.05 -17.57 8.47
N LEU A 172 -8.67 -17.16 7.39
CA LEU A 172 -8.37 -15.91 6.70
C LEU A 172 -9.12 -14.78 7.41
N TYR A 173 -8.42 -13.68 7.68
CA TYR A 173 -8.97 -12.44 8.23
C TYR A 173 -8.71 -11.30 7.27
N GLY A 174 -9.65 -10.40 7.12
CA GLY A 174 -9.51 -9.21 6.28
C GLY A 174 -10.48 -8.12 6.68
N THR A 175 -10.44 -7.03 5.93
CA THR A 175 -11.27 -5.85 6.09
C THR A 175 -12.01 -5.53 4.80
N THR A 176 -13.16 -4.90 4.91
CA THR A 176 -13.84 -4.24 3.80
C THR A 176 -14.01 -2.76 4.12
N VAL A 177 -13.86 -1.90 3.13
CA VAL A 177 -13.91 -0.44 3.32
C VAL A 177 -15.35 0.05 3.52
N GLU A 178 -16.29 -0.64 2.90
CA GLU A 178 -17.72 -0.32 2.96
C GLU A 178 -18.52 -1.49 3.46
N GLY A 179 -19.82 -1.29 3.64
CA GLY A 179 -20.72 -2.31 4.18
C GLY A 179 -20.57 -2.47 5.70
N GLY A 180 -20.98 -3.63 6.21
CA GLY A 180 -21.19 -3.83 7.64
C GLY A 180 -22.45 -3.12 8.14
N ASN A 181 -22.75 -3.23 9.43
CA ASN A 181 -23.96 -2.62 10.02
C ASN A 181 -23.91 -1.08 9.99
N GLY A 182 -22.73 -0.48 9.99
CA GLY A 182 -22.49 0.97 9.94
C GLY A 182 -22.33 1.52 8.53
N GLN A 183 -22.21 0.67 7.51
CA GLN A 183 -21.90 1.01 6.12
C GLN A 183 -20.53 1.72 5.93
N VAL A 184 -19.63 1.59 6.89
CA VAL A 184 -18.28 2.19 6.89
C VAL A 184 -17.18 1.15 7.10
N GLY A 185 -17.48 -0.08 6.73
CA GLY A 185 -16.55 -1.19 6.71
C GLY A 185 -16.69 -2.18 7.86
N ASN A 186 -15.98 -3.27 7.73
CA ASN A 186 -15.96 -4.33 8.74
C ASN A 186 -14.61 -5.08 8.81
N ILE A 187 -14.50 -5.91 9.86
CA ILE A 187 -13.52 -6.98 9.96
C ILE A 187 -14.26 -8.29 9.74
N TYR A 188 -13.79 -9.09 8.79
CA TYR A 188 -14.37 -10.40 8.49
C TYR A 188 -13.38 -11.56 8.71
N SER A 189 -13.90 -12.77 8.78
CA SER A 189 -13.10 -14.00 8.73
C SER A 189 -13.69 -15.01 7.77
N TYR A 190 -12.83 -15.88 7.22
CA TYR A 190 -13.23 -17.07 6.49
C TYR A 190 -12.42 -18.29 6.95
N ASN A 191 -13.08 -19.31 7.46
CA ASN A 191 -12.43 -20.51 7.95
C ASN A 191 -12.24 -21.50 6.80
N LEU A 192 -10.99 -21.78 6.43
CA LEU A 192 -10.63 -22.67 5.31
C LEU A 192 -11.09 -24.12 5.52
N GLY A 193 -11.20 -24.57 6.76
CA GLY A 193 -11.60 -25.95 7.08
C GLY A 193 -13.11 -26.19 7.04
N SER A 194 -13.89 -25.20 7.48
CA SER A 194 -15.37 -25.30 7.51
C SER A 194 -16.06 -24.65 6.33
N GLY A 195 -15.39 -23.76 5.60
CA GLY A 195 -15.99 -22.97 4.53
C GLY A 195 -16.95 -21.89 5.03
N VAL A 196 -16.83 -21.46 6.28
CA VAL A 196 -17.74 -20.48 6.89
C VAL A 196 -17.07 -19.10 6.95
N GLY A 197 -17.74 -18.11 6.35
CA GLY A 197 -17.42 -16.69 6.49
C GLY A 197 -18.26 -16.04 7.58
N LEU A 198 -17.67 -15.08 8.31
CA LEU A 198 -18.32 -14.33 9.39
C LEU A 198 -17.91 -12.86 9.35
N ASN A 199 -18.88 -11.97 9.51
CA ASN A 199 -18.61 -10.60 9.95
C ASN A 199 -18.29 -10.64 11.45
N LEU A 200 -17.10 -10.19 11.82
CA LEU A 200 -16.62 -10.23 13.22
C LEU A 200 -16.84 -8.92 13.95
N HIS A 201 -16.69 -7.80 13.24
CA HIS A 201 -16.88 -6.45 13.76
C HIS A 201 -17.33 -5.55 12.61
N SER A 202 -18.34 -4.71 12.84
CA SER A 202 -18.77 -3.68 11.91
C SER A 202 -18.44 -2.33 12.50
N PHE A 203 -17.64 -1.55 11.82
CA PHE A 203 -17.38 -0.17 12.18
C PHE A 203 -18.66 0.67 12.05
N THR A 204 -18.82 1.67 12.89
CA THR A 204 -20.04 2.47 12.96
C THR A 204 -19.81 3.96 12.72
N GLY A 205 -18.59 4.34 12.40
CA GLY A 205 -18.16 5.73 12.29
C GLY A 205 -17.82 6.33 13.66
N TYR A 206 -17.30 7.54 13.65
CA TYR A 206 -16.80 8.19 14.86
C TYR A 206 -17.74 8.03 16.09
N PRO A 207 -17.24 7.60 17.27
CA PRO A 207 -15.84 7.35 17.63
C PRO A 207 -15.34 5.90 17.41
N ASP A 208 -16.10 5.04 16.75
CA ASP A 208 -15.81 3.61 16.52
C ASP A 208 -15.04 3.38 15.20
N GLU A 209 -14.42 4.41 14.64
CA GLU A 209 -13.65 4.29 13.42
C GLU A 209 -14.47 4.01 12.13
N GLU A 210 -13.82 4.22 10.98
CA GLU A 210 -14.41 4.01 9.66
C GLU A 210 -13.36 3.75 8.58
N PHE A 211 -13.75 3.07 7.51
CA PHE A 211 -12.93 2.83 6.32
C PHE A 211 -11.58 2.14 6.61
N PRO A 212 -11.58 0.87 7.06
CA PRO A 212 -10.37 0.08 7.25
C PRO A 212 -9.85 -0.40 5.89
N ASP A 213 -9.04 0.42 5.22
CA ASP A 213 -8.50 0.18 3.88
C ASP A 213 -7.15 -0.56 3.86
N ALA A 214 -6.55 -0.78 5.03
CA ALA A 214 -5.32 -1.56 5.18
C ALA A 214 -5.57 -3.01 5.62
N GLY A 215 -4.67 -3.90 5.24
CA GLY A 215 -4.69 -5.29 5.70
C GLY A 215 -4.29 -5.44 7.18
N LEU A 216 -4.68 -6.55 7.76
CA LEU A 216 -4.46 -6.83 9.17
C LEU A 216 -3.06 -7.43 9.41
N LEU A 217 -2.36 -6.94 10.42
CA LEU A 217 -1.16 -7.56 10.96
C LEU A 217 -1.53 -8.52 12.09
N SER A 218 -1.15 -9.78 12.00
CA SER A 218 -1.24 -10.71 13.14
C SER A 218 0.04 -10.63 13.98
N PHE A 219 -0.08 -10.22 15.23
CA PHE A 219 1.00 -10.16 16.17
C PHE A 219 0.50 -10.51 17.59
N ASP A 220 1.14 -11.45 18.26
CA ASP A 220 0.82 -11.90 19.62
C ASP A 220 -0.67 -12.26 19.83
N ASN A 221 -1.23 -13.07 18.92
CA ASN A 221 -2.64 -13.51 18.87
C ASN A 221 -3.68 -12.40 18.74
N THR A 222 -3.27 -11.20 18.40
CA THR A 222 -4.11 -10.03 18.15
C THR A 222 -3.94 -9.61 16.69
N LEU A 223 -5.00 -9.14 16.08
CA LEU A 223 -4.97 -8.51 14.77
C LEU A 223 -4.90 -7.00 14.95
N TYR A 224 -4.03 -6.35 14.21
CA TYR A 224 -3.87 -4.89 14.24
C TYR A 224 -4.13 -4.33 12.86
N GLY A 225 -4.89 -3.27 12.78
CA GLY A 225 -5.20 -2.58 11.53
C GLY A 225 -5.16 -1.07 11.69
N THR A 226 -5.37 -0.39 10.59
CA THR A 226 -5.54 1.06 10.51
C THR A 226 -6.84 1.39 9.82
N THR A 227 -7.41 2.54 10.12
CA THR A 227 -8.58 3.10 9.44
C THR A 227 -8.20 4.39 8.76
N GLY A 228 -8.71 4.63 7.56
CA GLY A 228 -8.61 5.92 6.89
C GLY A 228 -9.44 6.97 7.62
N GLY A 229 -9.09 8.25 7.48
CA GLY A 229 -9.89 9.35 8.02
C GLY A 229 -10.63 10.08 6.91
N GLN A 230 -11.82 10.59 7.21
CA GLN A 230 -12.55 11.50 6.33
C GLN A 230 -12.91 12.81 7.04
N GLY A 231 -12.81 13.91 6.32
CA GLY A 231 -13.22 15.22 6.83
C GLY A 231 -12.33 15.75 7.95
N GLN A 232 -12.78 15.67 9.21
CA GLN A 232 -12.04 16.08 10.42
C GLN A 232 -11.44 14.89 11.18
N ASP A 233 -11.70 13.68 10.73
CA ASP A 233 -11.06 12.47 11.22
C ASP A 233 -9.75 12.24 10.45
N PHE A 234 -8.69 11.93 11.18
CA PHE A 234 -7.35 11.71 10.61
C PHE A 234 -6.98 10.23 10.57
N GLY A 235 -7.92 9.33 10.89
CA GLY A 235 -7.73 7.89 10.95
C GLY A 235 -7.07 7.42 12.24
N SER A 236 -6.96 6.12 12.39
CA SER A 236 -6.55 5.49 13.64
C SER A 236 -5.71 4.21 13.46
N VAL A 237 -5.25 3.70 14.59
CA VAL A 237 -4.72 2.34 14.76
C VAL A 237 -5.59 1.62 15.77
N TYR A 238 -6.04 0.42 15.43
CA TYR A 238 -6.85 -0.43 16.32
C TYR A 238 -6.25 -1.82 16.52
N ALA A 239 -6.68 -2.47 17.58
CA ALA A 239 -6.42 -3.88 17.89
C ALA A 239 -7.73 -4.65 17.88
N PHE A 240 -7.75 -5.83 17.30
CA PHE A 240 -8.89 -6.74 17.32
C PHE A 240 -8.49 -8.10 17.87
N ALA A 241 -9.20 -8.56 18.89
CA ALA A 241 -9.00 -9.86 19.51
C ALA A 241 -9.95 -10.90 18.89
N PRO A 242 -9.50 -11.78 17.97
CA PRO A 242 -10.40 -12.68 17.22
C PRO A 242 -11.19 -13.66 18.08
N GLN A 243 -10.66 -14.01 19.26
CA GLN A 243 -11.29 -14.98 20.17
C GLN A 243 -12.46 -14.40 20.97
N SER A 244 -12.42 -13.11 21.27
CA SER A 244 -13.48 -12.41 22.03
C SER A 244 -14.37 -11.54 21.14
N GLY A 245 -13.94 -11.23 19.92
CA GLY A 245 -14.62 -10.29 19.02
C GLY A 245 -14.52 -8.82 19.48
N VAL A 246 -13.58 -8.53 20.40
CA VAL A 246 -13.41 -7.17 20.92
C VAL A 246 -12.42 -6.40 20.06
N GLU A 247 -12.88 -5.28 19.54
CA GLU A 247 -12.08 -4.22 18.96
C GLU A 247 -11.67 -3.22 20.06
N THR A 248 -10.48 -2.61 19.93
CA THR A 248 -9.95 -1.61 20.85
C THR A 248 -9.18 -0.56 20.06
N LEU A 249 -9.62 0.68 20.13
CA LEU A 249 -8.87 1.83 19.63
C LEU A 249 -7.56 1.98 20.39
N LEU A 250 -6.42 1.92 19.68
CA LEU A 250 -5.11 2.13 20.27
C LEU A 250 -4.67 3.59 20.18
N HIS A 251 -4.87 4.22 19.04
CA HIS A 251 -4.47 5.60 18.80
C HIS A 251 -5.31 6.23 17.71
N GLN A 252 -5.78 7.45 17.95
CA GLN A 252 -6.42 8.28 16.93
C GLN A 252 -5.49 9.41 16.53
N PHE A 253 -5.21 9.54 15.24
CA PHE A 253 -4.36 10.60 14.72
C PHE A 253 -5.02 11.96 14.83
N SER A 254 -4.19 13.00 14.95
CA SER A 254 -4.62 14.40 15.15
C SER A 254 -4.19 15.33 14.02
N GLY A 255 -3.58 14.78 12.96
CA GLY A 255 -2.97 15.54 11.88
C GLY A 255 -1.55 16.02 12.19
N SER A 256 -1.23 16.39 13.42
CA SER A 256 0.13 16.79 13.82
C SER A 256 1.10 15.61 13.93
N ASP A 257 0.62 14.44 14.28
CA ASP A 257 1.34 13.16 14.38
C ASP A 257 1.15 12.26 13.16
N GLY A 258 0.26 12.62 12.25
CA GLY A 258 -0.04 11.93 11.00
C GLY A 258 -1.51 12.03 10.65
N ALA A 259 -1.85 11.59 9.44
CA ALA A 259 -3.23 11.48 8.95
C ALA A 259 -3.30 10.43 7.83
N ASN A 260 -4.45 9.77 7.70
CA ASN A 260 -4.73 8.75 6.70
C ASN A 260 -3.67 7.61 6.70
N PRO A 261 -3.63 6.79 7.75
CA PRO A 261 -2.79 5.60 7.78
C PRO A 261 -3.45 4.49 6.95
N ALA A 262 -3.09 4.41 5.67
CA ALA A 262 -3.68 3.48 4.70
C ALA A 262 -2.82 2.22 4.44
N ALA A 263 -1.78 1.99 5.25
CA ALA A 263 -0.81 0.93 5.02
C ALA A 263 -0.81 -0.14 6.11
N ASN A 264 -0.46 -1.36 5.71
CA ASN A 264 -0.27 -2.46 6.65
C ASN A 264 0.82 -2.12 7.68
N LEU A 265 0.56 -2.46 8.93
CA LEU A 265 1.53 -2.35 10.00
C LEU A 265 2.61 -3.44 9.90
N VAL A 266 3.79 -3.18 10.46
CA VAL A 266 4.86 -4.17 10.66
C VAL A 266 5.31 -4.21 12.11
N ALA A 267 5.51 -5.42 12.65
CA ALA A 267 6.01 -5.59 14.01
C ALA A 267 7.55 -5.66 14.03
N TYR A 268 8.17 -4.89 14.91
CA TYR A 268 9.60 -4.94 15.15
C TYR A 268 9.92 -4.62 16.61
N LYS A 269 10.68 -5.52 17.28
CA LYS A 269 11.08 -5.39 18.69
C LYS A 269 9.92 -5.08 19.65
N GLY A 270 8.77 -5.73 19.45
CA GLY A 270 7.60 -5.56 20.31
C GLY A 270 6.81 -4.26 20.09
N MET A 271 7.18 -3.47 19.09
CA MET A 271 6.45 -2.27 18.66
C MET A 271 5.85 -2.51 17.28
N LEU A 272 4.76 -1.83 16.98
CA LEU A 272 4.18 -1.75 15.64
C LEU A 272 4.67 -0.48 14.96
N TYR A 273 4.96 -0.58 13.68
CA TYR A 273 5.36 0.55 12.84
C TYR A 273 4.43 0.65 11.64
N GLY A 274 4.12 1.85 11.24
CA GLY A 274 3.29 2.15 10.07
C GLY A 274 3.64 3.48 9.45
N THR A 275 2.88 3.83 8.42
CA THR A 275 2.98 5.09 7.70
C THR A 275 1.65 5.81 7.70
N THR A 276 1.68 7.13 7.63
CA THR A 276 0.50 7.96 7.35
C THR A 276 0.72 8.71 6.04
N ALA A 277 -0.29 8.75 5.18
CA ALA A 277 -0.18 9.40 3.86
C ALA A 277 -0.06 10.92 3.95
N ALA A 278 -0.54 11.52 5.03
CA ALA A 278 -0.56 12.97 5.24
C ALA A 278 -0.25 13.32 6.70
N GLY A 279 -0.25 14.61 7.03
CA GLY A 279 0.04 15.09 8.38
C GLY A 279 1.51 15.06 8.73
N GLY A 280 1.83 15.12 10.03
CA GLY A 280 3.20 15.03 10.55
C GLY A 280 3.99 16.32 10.50
N GLY A 281 3.35 17.47 10.36
CA GLY A 281 4.04 18.77 10.41
C GLY A 281 3.53 19.80 9.39
N PRO A 282 4.18 20.94 9.28
CA PRO A 282 3.67 22.10 8.52
C PRO A 282 3.45 21.86 7.02
N ARG A 283 4.14 20.86 6.45
CA ARG A 283 3.99 20.49 5.02
C ARG A 283 3.09 19.29 4.78
N GLY A 284 2.74 18.56 5.85
CA GLY A 284 1.77 17.48 5.77
C GLY A 284 2.15 16.30 4.87
N GLY A 285 3.44 16.03 4.70
CA GLY A 285 3.94 15.01 3.77
C GLY A 285 3.78 13.56 4.25
N GLY A 286 3.17 13.34 5.41
CA GLY A 286 3.02 12.03 6.03
C GLY A 286 4.14 11.67 7.00
N THR A 287 3.99 10.55 7.70
CA THR A 287 4.93 10.10 8.73
C THR A 287 5.29 8.63 8.60
N VAL A 288 6.42 8.27 9.23
CA VAL A 288 6.65 6.95 9.79
C VAL A 288 6.39 7.05 11.28
N PHE A 289 5.49 6.26 11.82
CA PHE A 289 5.16 6.22 13.25
C PHE A 289 5.49 4.87 13.87
N LYS A 290 5.56 4.83 15.19
CA LYS A 290 5.57 3.60 15.99
C LYS A 290 4.55 3.68 17.10
N ILE A 291 3.95 2.55 17.44
CA ILE A 291 2.99 2.44 18.53
C ILE A 291 3.29 1.24 19.40
N ASN A 292 3.14 1.41 20.70
CA ASN A 292 3.21 0.31 21.65
C ASN A 292 1.87 -0.43 21.66
N PRO A 293 1.81 -1.72 21.26
CA PRO A 293 0.55 -2.45 21.16
C PRO A 293 -0.17 -2.68 22.48
N LEU A 294 0.54 -2.57 23.62
CA LEU A 294 -0.02 -2.80 24.96
C LEU A 294 -0.60 -1.52 25.59
N THR A 295 -0.07 -0.36 25.22
CA THR A 295 -0.42 0.91 25.87
C THR A 295 -1.07 1.93 24.94
N GLY A 296 -1.04 1.70 23.63
CA GLY A 296 -1.46 2.65 22.62
C GLY A 296 -0.55 3.89 22.49
N ALA A 297 0.58 3.92 23.23
CA ALA A 297 1.51 5.05 23.15
C ALA A 297 2.16 5.13 21.77
N GLU A 298 1.78 6.13 21.01
CA GLU A 298 2.31 6.46 19.69
C GLU A 298 3.48 7.45 19.80
N SER A 299 4.40 7.42 18.84
CA SER A 299 5.36 8.48 18.56
C SER A 299 5.77 8.50 17.08
N VAL A 300 5.88 9.69 16.53
CA VAL A 300 6.45 9.90 15.20
C VAL A 300 7.92 9.54 15.20
N VAL A 301 8.31 8.65 14.27
CA VAL A 301 9.71 8.28 14.03
C VAL A 301 10.34 9.22 13.02
N TYR A 302 9.61 9.54 11.95
CA TYR A 302 10.05 10.46 10.91
C TYR A 302 8.86 11.18 10.28
N SER A 303 9.04 12.47 9.92
CA SER A 303 8.05 13.26 9.18
C SER A 303 8.58 13.65 7.80
N PHE A 304 7.84 13.26 6.77
CA PHE A 304 8.14 13.67 5.40
C PHE A 304 7.76 15.13 5.17
N THR A 305 8.57 15.84 4.41
CA THR A 305 8.35 17.26 4.14
C THR A 305 8.03 17.57 2.68
N GLY A 306 7.94 16.55 1.85
CA GLY A 306 7.90 16.73 0.40
C GLY A 306 9.28 17.08 -0.18
N GLY A 307 9.35 17.49 -1.43
CA GLY A 307 10.63 17.79 -2.07
C GLY A 307 11.52 16.55 -2.23
N SER A 308 12.79 16.62 -1.83
CA SER A 308 13.75 15.53 -2.08
C SER A 308 13.58 14.31 -1.18
N ASN A 309 12.96 14.43 -0.01
CA ASN A 309 12.82 13.33 0.95
C ASN A 309 11.51 12.53 0.81
N GLY A 310 10.70 12.85 -0.19
CA GLY A 310 9.45 12.13 -0.43
C GLY A 310 8.24 12.71 0.30
N ALA A 311 7.06 12.25 -0.09
CA ALA A 311 5.78 12.55 0.54
C ALA A 311 4.75 11.46 0.24
N ALA A 312 3.72 11.40 1.05
CA ALA A 312 2.63 10.43 0.96
C ALA A 312 3.14 8.97 0.92
N PRO A 313 3.73 8.46 2.01
CA PRO A 313 4.05 7.05 2.13
C PRO A 313 2.77 6.24 2.35
N VAL A 314 2.13 5.82 1.27
CA VAL A 314 0.87 5.05 1.27
C VAL A 314 1.09 3.55 1.39
N ALA A 315 2.33 3.09 1.30
CA ALA A 315 2.68 1.67 1.31
C ALA A 315 3.20 1.21 2.68
N GLY A 316 3.01 -0.07 2.98
CA GLY A 316 3.52 -0.69 4.19
C GLY A 316 5.04 -0.77 4.23
N LEU A 317 5.58 -0.75 5.45
CA LEU A 317 7.00 -0.87 5.70
C LEU A 317 7.44 -2.34 5.77
N ILE A 318 8.70 -2.60 5.42
CA ILE A 318 9.37 -3.86 5.73
C ILE A 318 10.61 -3.62 6.60
N VAL A 319 10.96 -4.64 7.41
CA VAL A 319 12.15 -4.61 8.26
C VAL A 319 13.25 -5.47 7.64
N VAL A 320 14.37 -4.85 7.31
CA VAL A 320 15.57 -5.54 6.82
C VAL A 320 16.77 -5.01 7.59
N ASP A 321 17.59 -5.90 8.13
CA ASP A 321 18.83 -5.56 8.87
C ASP A 321 18.65 -4.46 9.93
N LYS A 322 17.52 -4.50 10.65
CA LYS A 322 17.12 -3.56 11.72
C LYS A 322 16.68 -2.16 11.23
N MET A 323 16.61 -1.93 9.95
CA MET A 323 16.11 -0.71 9.33
C MET A 323 14.71 -0.93 8.79
N LEU A 324 13.90 0.14 8.73
CA LEU A 324 12.61 0.17 8.08
C LEU A 324 12.81 0.66 6.64
N TYR A 325 12.19 -0.01 5.68
CA TYR A 325 12.22 0.37 4.27
C TYR A 325 10.80 0.55 3.76
N GLY A 326 10.60 1.54 2.92
CA GLY A 326 9.32 1.84 2.30
C GLY A 326 9.46 2.68 1.04
N THR A 327 8.31 3.05 0.51
CA THR A 327 8.18 3.92 -0.67
C THR A 327 7.32 5.14 -0.35
N THR A 328 7.55 6.24 -1.04
CA THR A 328 6.66 7.40 -1.03
C THR A 328 6.03 7.58 -2.41
N LEU A 329 4.76 7.92 -2.45
CA LEU A 329 4.03 8.17 -3.70
C LEU A 329 4.57 9.40 -4.44
N HIS A 330 4.96 10.43 -3.70
CA HIS A 330 5.38 11.74 -4.20
C HIS A 330 6.77 12.14 -3.70
N GLY A 331 7.27 13.27 -4.18
CA GLY A 331 8.59 13.79 -3.82
C GLY A 331 9.72 13.20 -4.67
N GLY A 332 10.95 13.19 -4.11
CA GLY A 332 12.14 12.73 -4.82
C GLY A 332 12.84 13.82 -5.65
N GLY A 333 12.31 15.05 -5.66
CA GLY A 333 12.98 16.21 -6.27
C GLY A 333 12.85 16.31 -7.80
N TYR A 334 12.13 15.39 -8.45
CA TYR A 334 11.85 15.45 -9.89
C TYR A 334 10.48 16.07 -10.15
N SER A 335 10.40 16.98 -11.12
CA SER A 335 9.16 17.59 -11.61
C SER A 335 8.86 17.04 -13.00
N GLY A 336 7.65 16.59 -13.23
CA GLY A 336 7.23 16.09 -14.55
C GLY A 336 6.75 14.66 -14.56
N CYS A 337 6.39 14.14 -13.40
CA CYS A 337 5.67 12.88 -13.32
C CYS A 337 4.27 13.05 -13.87
N PRO A 338 3.78 12.13 -14.67
CA PRO A 338 2.38 12.09 -15.05
C PRO A 338 1.51 12.07 -13.79
N GLY A 339 0.58 13.01 -13.67
CA GLY A 339 -0.31 13.14 -12.52
C GLY A 339 -0.02 14.29 -11.57
N GLY A 340 1.10 15.05 -11.72
CA GLY A 340 1.27 16.25 -10.91
C GLY A 340 2.68 16.80 -10.77
N SER A 341 2.76 17.96 -10.14
CA SER A 341 4.01 18.68 -9.83
C SER A 341 4.70 18.19 -8.55
N GLU A 342 4.19 17.16 -7.89
CA GLU A 342 4.59 16.77 -6.53
C GLU A 342 5.77 15.79 -6.47
N GLY A 343 6.33 15.43 -7.63
CA GLY A 343 7.43 14.46 -7.74
C GLY A 343 6.96 13.02 -7.97
N CYS A 344 7.92 12.13 -8.26
CA CYS A 344 7.64 10.77 -8.73
C CYS A 344 7.75 9.69 -7.64
N GLY A 345 8.06 10.12 -6.41
CA GLY A 345 8.22 9.22 -5.28
C GLY A 345 9.66 8.77 -5.05
N THR A 346 9.85 8.07 -3.94
CA THR A 346 11.17 7.59 -3.49
C THR A 346 11.10 6.15 -2.98
N ILE A 347 12.26 5.50 -2.95
CA ILE A 347 12.54 4.39 -2.04
C ILE A 347 13.38 4.96 -0.90
N PHE A 348 12.97 4.72 0.33
CA PHE A 348 13.64 5.23 1.51
C PHE A 348 13.96 4.14 2.54
N GLN A 349 14.90 4.44 3.42
CA GLN A 349 15.10 3.71 4.67
C GLN A 349 15.01 4.66 5.87
N VAL A 350 14.56 4.15 7.01
CA VAL A 350 14.55 4.87 8.29
C VAL A 350 15.15 3.99 9.38
N ASP A 351 16.07 4.55 10.17
CA ASP A 351 16.51 3.91 11.39
C ASP A 351 15.46 4.08 12.50
N PRO A 352 14.79 3.02 12.96
CA PRO A 352 13.74 3.14 13.97
C PRO A 352 14.23 3.58 15.35
N ALA A 353 15.55 3.57 15.60
CA ALA A 353 16.13 3.97 16.86
C ALA A 353 16.48 5.46 16.91
N THR A 354 16.92 6.04 15.79
CA THR A 354 17.38 7.42 15.70
C THR A 354 16.40 8.33 14.97
N GLY A 355 15.49 7.76 14.17
CA GLY A 355 14.59 8.48 13.28
C GLY A 355 15.29 9.05 12.04
N GLN A 356 16.55 8.66 11.80
CA GLN A 356 17.27 9.13 10.61
C GLN A 356 16.74 8.46 9.35
N GLU A 357 16.29 9.29 8.42
CA GLU A 357 15.85 8.85 7.08
C GLU A 357 17.00 9.01 6.07
N THR A 358 16.99 8.15 5.06
CA THR A 358 17.87 8.22 3.88
C THR A 358 17.07 7.83 2.64
N VAL A 359 17.04 8.72 1.65
CA VAL A 359 16.52 8.40 0.32
C VAL A 359 17.54 7.50 -0.40
N LEU A 360 17.11 6.31 -0.77
CA LEU A 360 17.94 5.34 -1.50
C LEU A 360 17.80 5.52 -3.01
N TYR A 361 16.59 5.85 -3.45
CA TYR A 361 16.28 6.09 -4.86
C TYR A 361 15.18 7.12 -5.00
N SER A 362 15.31 8.00 -6.01
CA SER A 362 14.27 8.95 -6.41
C SER A 362 13.80 8.60 -7.81
N PHE A 363 12.53 8.27 -7.96
CA PHE A 363 11.94 7.99 -9.27
C PHE A 363 11.94 9.25 -10.14
N THR A 364 12.18 9.08 -11.42
CA THR A 364 12.32 10.19 -12.37
C THR A 364 11.08 10.40 -13.24
N GLY A 365 10.15 9.45 -13.24
CA GLY A 365 8.95 9.47 -14.09
C GLY A 365 9.25 9.23 -15.57
N LYS A 366 10.42 8.67 -15.89
CA LYS A 366 10.86 8.34 -17.25
C LYS A 366 10.79 6.83 -17.47
N SER A 367 11.93 6.21 -17.79
CA SER A 367 12.03 4.76 -17.96
C SER A 367 11.90 3.95 -16.67
N ASP A 368 12.10 4.57 -15.54
CA ASP A 368 11.92 4.02 -14.19
C ASP A 368 10.51 4.22 -13.64
N GLU A 369 9.70 4.98 -14.38
CA GLU A 369 8.32 5.32 -14.02
C GLU A 369 8.24 6.04 -12.67
N GLY A 370 7.18 5.85 -11.90
CA GLY A 370 7.05 6.57 -10.64
C GLY A 370 5.75 6.23 -9.91
N ASN A 371 5.52 6.93 -8.82
CA ASN A 371 4.36 6.78 -7.96
C ASN A 371 4.20 5.34 -7.45
N PRO A 372 5.19 4.79 -6.74
CA PRO A 372 5.08 3.48 -6.12
C PRO A 372 4.01 3.52 -5.03
N GLN A 373 3.00 2.66 -5.15
CA GLN A 373 1.87 2.57 -4.22
C GLN A 373 1.92 1.31 -3.36
N THR A 374 2.88 0.41 -3.61
CA THR A 374 2.96 -0.88 -2.94
C THR A 374 4.17 -0.98 -2.02
N GLY A 375 4.06 -1.84 -1.01
CA GLY A 375 5.19 -2.20 -0.17
C GLY A 375 6.27 -2.97 -0.93
N LEU A 376 7.47 -2.94 -0.38
CA LEU A 376 8.63 -3.62 -0.94
C LEU A 376 8.68 -5.09 -0.48
N VAL A 377 9.22 -5.95 -1.33
CA VAL A 377 9.61 -7.31 -0.98
C VAL A 377 11.12 -7.43 -1.05
N TYR A 378 11.76 -7.86 0.04
CA TYR A 378 13.21 -8.05 0.08
C TYR A 378 13.61 -9.50 -0.10
N LYS A 379 14.51 -9.77 -1.03
CA LYS A 379 15.09 -11.10 -1.24
C LYS A 379 16.50 -11.05 -1.80
N LYS A 380 17.42 -11.76 -1.15
CA LYS A 380 18.81 -11.95 -1.62
C LYS A 380 19.57 -10.66 -1.93
N GLY A 381 19.35 -9.61 -1.15
CA GLY A 381 20.04 -8.33 -1.33
C GLY A 381 19.32 -7.34 -2.25
N ALA A 382 18.18 -7.71 -2.85
CA ALA A 382 17.40 -6.85 -3.71
C ALA A 382 15.99 -6.60 -3.13
N PHE A 383 15.44 -5.44 -3.42
CA PHE A 383 14.07 -5.07 -3.16
C PHE A 383 13.27 -5.11 -4.45
N TYR A 384 12.04 -5.61 -4.38
CA TYR A 384 11.11 -5.66 -5.50
C TYR A 384 9.86 -4.88 -5.13
N GLY A 385 9.31 -4.14 -6.06
CA GLY A 385 8.09 -3.37 -5.89
C GLY A 385 7.41 -3.08 -7.22
N THR A 386 6.30 -2.36 -7.15
CA THR A 386 5.55 -1.94 -8.33
C THR A 386 5.30 -0.44 -8.33
N THR A 387 5.14 0.11 -9.52
CA THR A 387 4.54 1.43 -9.74
C THR A 387 3.17 1.23 -10.35
N ALA A 388 2.16 1.96 -9.88
CA ALA A 388 0.78 1.75 -10.32
C ALA A 388 0.46 2.47 -11.61
N VAL A 389 1.07 3.62 -11.83
CA VAL A 389 0.82 4.51 -12.98
C VAL A 389 2.15 4.99 -13.53
N ASN A 390 2.10 5.55 -14.73
CA ASN A 390 3.26 6.00 -15.50
C ASN A 390 3.98 4.85 -16.20
N GLY A 391 4.31 5.09 -17.39
CA GLY A 391 4.96 4.19 -18.31
C GLY A 391 4.84 4.71 -19.72
N VAL A 392 5.57 4.08 -20.61
CA VAL A 392 5.57 4.43 -22.03
C VAL A 392 4.25 4.10 -22.73
N ASN A 393 3.39 3.32 -22.08
CA ASN A 393 2.10 2.88 -22.62
C ASN A 393 0.96 3.72 -22.05
N SER A 394 0.00 4.08 -22.88
CA SER A 394 -1.19 4.82 -22.45
C SER A 394 -2.30 3.89 -22.01
N CYS A 395 -2.26 3.46 -20.78
CA CYS A 395 -3.41 2.87 -20.12
C CYS A 395 -4.28 3.96 -19.52
N TYR A 396 -5.52 3.65 -19.25
CA TYR A 396 -6.47 4.44 -18.48
C TYR A 396 -6.08 5.91 -18.31
N ASN A 397 -6.76 6.81 -19.00
CA ASN A 397 -6.52 8.26 -18.91
C ASN A 397 -5.10 8.76 -19.29
N LYS A 398 -4.31 7.99 -20.04
CA LYS A 398 -2.95 8.35 -20.48
C LYS A 398 -1.92 8.43 -19.34
N LEU A 399 -2.15 7.78 -18.20
CA LEU A 399 -1.25 7.82 -17.05
C LEU A 399 -0.25 6.67 -17.00
N GLY A 400 -0.28 5.75 -17.99
CA GLY A 400 0.57 4.55 -18.01
C GLY A 400 -0.07 3.35 -17.32
N CYS A 401 0.58 2.19 -17.44
CA CYS A 401 0.03 0.90 -17.01
C CYS A 401 0.71 0.31 -15.78
N GLY A 402 1.77 0.96 -15.30
CA GLY A 402 2.56 0.50 -14.16
C GLY A 402 3.70 -0.46 -14.54
N THR A 403 4.60 -0.68 -13.59
CA THR A 403 5.76 -1.57 -13.74
C THR A 403 5.98 -2.47 -12.55
N VAL A 404 6.84 -3.47 -12.77
CA VAL A 404 7.56 -4.18 -11.70
C VAL A 404 9.03 -3.82 -11.79
N PHE A 405 9.63 -3.47 -10.66
CA PHE A 405 11.04 -3.11 -10.57
C PHE A 405 11.82 -3.97 -9.57
N GLU A 406 13.12 -4.05 -9.79
CA GLU A 406 14.14 -4.52 -8.85
C GLU A 406 15.03 -3.33 -8.45
N PHE A 407 15.25 -3.15 -7.15
CA PHE A 407 16.17 -2.16 -6.61
C PHE A 407 17.26 -2.86 -5.80
N THR A 408 18.52 -2.61 -6.14
CA THR A 408 19.72 -3.09 -5.41
C THR A 408 20.41 -1.88 -4.79
N PRO A 409 20.46 -1.78 -3.45
CA PRO A 409 21.15 -0.70 -2.74
C PRO A 409 22.65 -0.61 -3.00
#